data_6139435f61caf6eb67dbf754acbf686a
#
_entry.id   6139435f61caf6eb67dbf754acbf686a
#
_cell.length_a   1.000
_cell.length_b   1.000
_cell.length_c   1.000
_cell.angle_alpha   90.00
_cell.angle_beta   90.00
_cell.angle_gamma   90.00
#
_symmetry.space_group_name_H-M   'P 1'
#
loop_
_entity.id
_entity.type
_entity.pdbx_description
1 polymer ?
#
loop_
_entity_poly.entity_id
_entity_poly.type
_entity_poly.pdbx_seq_one_letter_code
_entity_poly.pdbx_strand_id
1 'polypeptide(L)'
;GHLEWCNHQLGDSLGGEMPEQGTAVTDFWPKFNFEAVWSTEGEYRLTHEGHSYRICHGMVPTPPHMDPLLALYVTDETEFADLAQRFRESRAALLYIQLDNYDEIMQGQTEKEKSMLLLAVRERLDAWMNGLGGFMRGISEGEFVALIDRKSLDHAIAEKFDILDQVRKIVNSKGLPVTLSIGLSLAGEQSLKELGE
;
A
#
# COMPACT_ATOMS: atom_id res chain seq x y z
N GLY A 1 -14.35 15.28 -27.59
CA GLY A 1 -14.87 16.59 -27.25
C GLY A 1 -13.79 17.65 -27.36
N HIS A 2 -14.22 18.85 -27.67
CA HIS A 2 -13.34 20.02 -27.82
C HIS A 2 -13.68 21.03 -26.73
N LEU A 3 -12.70 21.81 -26.32
CA LEU A 3 -12.83 22.86 -25.32
C LEU A 3 -13.58 24.05 -25.93
N GLU A 4 -14.70 24.43 -25.33
CA GLU A 4 -15.43 25.65 -25.69
C GLU A 4 -14.99 26.86 -24.88
N TRP A 5 -14.76 26.65 -23.59
CA TRP A 5 -14.32 27.69 -22.64
C TRP A 5 -13.70 27.04 -21.40
N CYS A 6 -12.71 27.73 -20.81
CA CYS A 6 -12.17 27.39 -19.48
C CYS A 6 -11.84 28.66 -18.70
N ASN A 7 -11.76 28.53 -17.38
CA ASN A 7 -11.28 29.59 -16.50
C ASN A 7 -9.74 29.54 -16.36
N HIS A 8 -9.15 30.62 -15.83
CA HIS A 8 -7.70 30.72 -15.63
C HIS A 8 -7.13 29.61 -14.71
N GLN A 9 -7.91 29.15 -13.73
CA GLN A 9 -7.47 28.11 -12.80
C GLN A 9 -7.18 26.76 -13.50
N LEU A 10 -7.84 26.46 -14.62
CA LEU A 10 -7.51 25.28 -15.41
C LEU A 10 -6.09 25.40 -16.00
N GLY A 11 -5.73 26.57 -16.53
CA GLY A 11 -4.39 26.84 -17.04
C GLY A 11 -3.33 26.67 -15.96
N ASP A 12 -3.56 27.20 -14.76
CA ASP A 12 -2.65 27.05 -13.62
C ASP A 12 -2.46 25.56 -13.26
N SER A 13 -3.54 24.77 -13.29
CA SER A 13 -3.51 23.32 -13.03
C SER A 13 -2.82 22.52 -14.14
N LEU A 14 -2.68 23.09 -15.34
CA LEU A 14 -2.01 22.48 -16.50
C LEU A 14 -0.57 22.98 -16.71
N GLY A 15 0.06 23.53 -15.67
CA GLY A 15 1.44 24.02 -15.74
C GLY A 15 1.58 25.45 -16.30
N GLY A 16 0.49 26.22 -16.35
CA GLY A 16 0.48 27.64 -16.74
C GLY A 16 0.12 27.90 -18.19
N GLU A 17 -0.06 26.89 -19.02
CA GLU A 17 -0.52 27.04 -20.41
C GLU A 17 -2.06 26.87 -20.47
N MET A 18 -2.75 27.93 -20.87
CA MET A 18 -4.19 27.85 -21.14
C MET A 18 -4.45 27.19 -22.49
N PRO A 19 -5.24 26.10 -22.52
CA PRO A 19 -5.63 25.53 -23.81
C PRO A 19 -6.56 26.49 -24.57
N GLU A 20 -6.35 26.61 -25.86
CA GLU A 20 -7.17 27.46 -26.73
C GLU A 20 -8.55 26.85 -26.95
N GLN A 21 -9.54 27.70 -27.23
CA GLN A 21 -10.86 27.25 -27.66
C GLN A 21 -10.75 26.37 -28.90
N GLY A 22 -11.46 25.23 -28.93
CA GLY A 22 -11.40 24.24 -30.00
C GLY A 22 -10.33 23.17 -29.83
N THR A 23 -9.45 23.28 -28.83
CA THR A 23 -8.46 22.24 -28.53
C THR A 23 -9.18 20.96 -28.05
N ALA A 24 -8.75 19.80 -28.55
CA ALA A 24 -9.29 18.55 -28.05
C ALA A 24 -8.85 18.30 -26.59
N VAL A 25 -9.78 17.87 -25.74
CA VAL A 25 -9.47 17.60 -24.32
C VAL A 25 -8.38 16.55 -24.17
N THR A 26 -8.30 15.61 -25.10
CA THR A 26 -7.25 14.57 -25.16
C THR A 26 -5.86 15.11 -25.49
N ASP A 27 -5.73 16.33 -25.98
CA ASP A 27 -4.43 16.91 -26.31
C ASP A 27 -3.70 17.38 -25.04
N PHE A 28 -4.45 17.88 -24.05
CA PHE A 28 -3.89 18.25 -22.75
C PHE A 28 -4.14 17.20 -21.64
N TRP A 29 -5.12 16.31 -21.83
CA TRP A 29 -5.34 15.14 -20.97
C TRP A 29 -5.44 13.85 -21.78
N PRO A 30 -4.34 13.24 -22.21
CA PRO A 30 -4.34 12.07 -23.11
C PRO A 30 -5.09 10.85 -22.57
N LYS A 31 -5.22 10.74 -21.22
CA LYS A 31 -5.93 9.65 -20.56
C LYS A 31 -7.40 9.97 -20.25
N PHE A 32 -7.91 11.12 -20.69
CA PHE A 32 -9.28 11.50 -20.44
C PHE A 32 -10.23 10.61 -21.24
N ASN A 33 -11.16 9.97 -20.55
CA ASN A 33 -12.12 9.07 -21.17
C ASN A 33 -13.53 9.69 -21.13
N PHE A 34 -13.98 10.22 -22.25
CA PHE A 34 -15.31 10.82 -22.38
C PHE A 34 -16.44 9.84 -22.12
N GLU A 35 -16.33 8.57 -22.56
CA GLU A 35 -17.36 7.56 -22.33
C GLU A 35 -17.50 7.27 -20.83
N ALA A 36 -16.40 7.16 -20.14
CA ALA A 36 -16.40 6.97 -18.69
C ALA A 36 -17.04 8.16 -17.96
N VAL A 37 -16.69 9.39 -18.35
CA VAL A 37 -17.29 10.60 -17.79
C VAL A 37 -18.78 10.67 -18.09
N TRP A 38 -19.17 10.35 -19.33
CA TRP A 38 -20.57 10.42 -19.78
C TRP A 38 -21.46 9.35 -19.14
N SER A 39 -20.91 8.16 -18.88
CA SER A 39 -21.66 7.03 -18.30
C SER A 39 -21.69 7.01 -16.78
N THR A 40 -20.87 7.84 -16.11
CA THR A 40 -20.76 7.86 -14.66
C THR A 40 -21.60 8.99 -14.09
N GLU A 41 -22.63 8.69 -13.33
CA GLU A 41 -23.29 9.69 -12.50
C GLU A 41 -22.38 10.04 -11.33
N GLY A 42 -21.68 11.19 -11.38
CA GLY A 42 -20.95 11.70 -10.23
C GLY A 42 -19.50 12.13 -10.52
N GLU A 43 -18.54 11.38 -10.05
CA GLU A 43 -17.14 11.80 -10.02
C GLU A 43 -16.27 10.93 -10.93
N TYR A 44 -15.46 11.56 -11.76
CA TYR A 44 -14.40 10.92 -12.52
C TYR A 44 -13.04 11.34 -11.94
N ARG A 45 -12.11 10.41 -11.79
CA ARG A 45 -10.76 10.69 -11.32
C ARG A 45 -9.74 10.46 -12.42
N LEU A 46 -8.83 11.42 -12.56
CA LEU A 46 -7.76 11.41 -13.55
C LEU A 46 -6.42 11.68 -12.87
N THR A 47 -5.41 10.90 -13.23
CA THR A 47 -4.01 11.19 -12.86
C THR A 47 -3.25 11.60 -14.12
N HIS A 48 -2.63 12.79 -14.07
CA HIS A 48 -1.85 13.34 -15.16
C HIS A 48 -0.61 14.03 -14.60
N GLU A 49 0.57 13.72 -15.14
CA GLU A 49 1.87 14.32 -14.76
C GLU A 49 2.15 14.34 -13.24
N GLY A 50 1.71 13.32 -12.52
CA GLY A 50 1.88 13.23 -11.07
C GLY A 50 0.81 13.94 -10.24
N HIS A 51 -0.09 14.67 -10.89
CA HIS A 51 -1.25 15.29 -10.24
C HIS A 51 -2.48 14.40 -10.28
N SER A 52 -3.29 14.47 -9.25
CA SER A 52 -4.56 13.74 -9.10
C SER A 52 -5.71 14.73 -9.16
N TYR A 53 -6.56 14.57 -10.17
CA TYR A 53 -7.71 15.45 -10.39
C TYR A 53 -9.02 14.72 -10.12
N ARG A 54 -9.92 15.36 -9.38
CA ARG A 54 -11.32 14.97 -9.30
C ARG A 54 -12.12 15.83 -10.27
N ILE A 55 -12.87 15.18 -11.15
CA ILE A 55 -13.68 15.83 -12.18
C ILE A 55 -15.14 15.49 -11.93
N CYS A 56 -15.92 16.50 -11.54
CA CYS A 56 -17.37 16.42 -11.53
C CYS A 56 -17.88 16.98 -12.85
N HIS A 57 -18.95 16.42 -13.39
CA HIS A 57 -19.50 16.85 -14.66
C HIS A 57 -21.01 17.13 -14.57
N GLY A 58 -21.50 17.93 -15.47
CA GLY A 58 -22.92 18.23 -15.60
C GLY A 58 -23.26 18.72 -17.00
N MET A 59 -24.46 18.35 -17.47
CA MET A 59 -24.98 18.85 -18.73
C MET A 59 -25.38 20.31 -18.62
N VAL A 60 -24.90 21.12 -19.54
CA VAL A 60 -25.36 22.51 -19.64
C VAL A 60 -26.58 22.55 -20.59
N PRO A 61 -27.71 23.07 -20.14
CA PRO A 61 -28.87 23.24 -20.99
C PRO A 61 -28.54 24.13 -22.22
N THR A 62 -28.67 23.56 -23.41
CA THR A 62 -28.45 24.26 -24.69
C THR A 62 -29.77 24.37 -25.47
N PRO A 63 -29.98 25.39 -26.32
CA PRO A 63 -31.11 25.45 -27.25
C PRO A 63 -31.15 24.22 -28.17
N PRO A 64 -32.34 23.82 -28.68
CA PRO A 64 -32.50 22.58 -29.46
C PRO A 64 -31.69 22.50 -30.75
N HIS A 65 -31.10 23.57 -31.23
CA HIS A 65 -30.30 23.67 -32.46
C HIS A 65 -28.79 23.85 -32.17
N MET A 66 -28.37 23.76 -30.91
CA MET A 66 -26.96 23.79 -30.51
C MET A 66 -26.55 22.43 -30.01
N ASP A 67 -25.27 22.08 -30.22
CA ASP A 67 -24.68 20.86 -29.69
C ASP A 67 -24.73 20.88 -28.16
N PRO A 68 -24.91 19.71 -27.52
CA PRO A 68 -24.91 19.60 -26.06
C PRO A 68 -23.54 19.97 -25.49
N LEU A 69 -23.55 20.80 -24.45
CA LEU A 69 -22.34 21.18 -23.72
C LEU A 69 -22.24 20.41 -22.42
N LEU A 70 -21.01 19.98 -22.09
CA LEU A 70 -20.66 19.35 -20.84
C LEU A 70 -19.80 20.32 -20.01
N ALA A 71 -20.27 20.68 -18.82
CA ALA A 71 -19.44 21.38 -17.86
C ALA A 71 -18.60 20.37 -17.06
N LEU A 72 -17.29 20.62 -16.98
CA LEU A 72 -16.38 19.87 -16.15
C LEU A 72 -15.88 20.77 -15.02
N TYR A 73 -16.06 20.32 -13.78
CA TYR A 73 -15.52 20.95 -12.59
C TYR A 73 -14.31 20.15 -12.14
N VAL A 74 -13.14 20.73 -12.36
CA VAL A 74 -11.86 20.07 -12.08
C VAL A 74 -11.32 20.57 -10.75
N THR A 75 -11.00 19.65 -9.84
CA THR A 75 -10.38 19.95 -8.55
C THR A 75 -9.07 19.20 -8.47
N ASP A 76 -7.96 19.88 -8.22
CA ASP A 76 -6.70 19.24 -7.90
C ASP A 76 -6.78 18.68 -6.46
N GLU A 77 -6.66 17.38 -6.33
CA GLU A 77 -6.66 16.64 -5.07
C GLU A 77 -5.30 15.98 -4.78
N THR A 78 -4.23 16.43 -5.42
CA THR A 78 -2.91 15.82 -5.31
C THR A 78 -2.45 15.72 -3.86
N GLU A 79 -2.50 16.84 -3.11
CA GLU A 79 -2.11 16.83 -1.69
C GLU A 79 -2.97 15.88 -0.85
N PHE A 80 -4.27 15.83 -1.13
CA PHE A 80 -5.18 14.92 -0.43
C PHE A 80 -4.91 13.46 -0.78
N ALA A 81 -4.66 13.17 -2.06
CA ALA A 81 -4.32 11.83 -2.53
C ALA A 81 -3.00 11.35 -1.91
N ASP A 82 -1.99 12.21 -1.86
CA ASP A 82 -0.70 11.94 -1.23
C ASP A 82 -0.84 11.70 0.28
N LEU A 83 -1.62 12.53 0.97
CA LEU A 83 -1.88 12.37 2.39
C LEU A 83 -2.61 11.05 2.66
N ALA A 84 -3.64 10.75 1.88
CA ALA A 84 -4.37 9.48 1.98
C ALA A 84 -3.48 8.26 1.70
N GLN A 85 -2.55 8.39 0.77
CA GLN A 85 -1.57 7.34 0.49
C GLN A 85 -0.60 7.13 1.65
N ARG A 86 0.00 8.21 2.16
CA ARG A 86 0.89 8.16 3.34
C ARG A 86 0.18 7.59 4.56
N PHE A 87 -1.09 7.96 4.77
CA PHE A 87 -1.89 7.41 5.86
C PHE A 87 -2.11 5.91 5.70
N ARG A 88 -2.40 5.43 4.48
CA ARG A 88 -2.51 3.98 4.21
C ARG A 88 -1.19 3.25 4.45
N GLU A 89 -0.08 3.83 4.00
CA GLU A 89 1.26 3.25 4.14
C GLU A 89 1.76 3.19 5.58
N SER A 90 1.33 4.13 6.42
CA SER A 90 1.70 4.19 7.85
C SER A 90 0.83 3.31 8.75
N ARG A 91 -0.20 2.64 8.21
CA ARG A 91 -1.03 1.73 9.01
C ARG A 91 -0.21 0.59 9.60
N ALA A 92 -0.47 0.28 10.86
CA ALA A 92 0.20 -0.81 11.54
C ALA A 92 -0.25 -2.18 11.01
N ALA A 93 0.72 -3.07 10.86
CA ALA A 93 0.53 -4.49 10.63
C ALA A 93 1.15 -5.27 11.78
N LEU A 94 0.39 -6.20 12.34
CA LEU A 94 0.84 -7.10 13.38
C LEU A 94 1.23 -8.44 12.74
N LEU A 95 2.43 -8.91 13.04
CA LEU A 95 2.92 -10.21 12.65
C LEU A 95 3.01 -11.11 13.89
N TYR A 96 2.44 -12.29 13.81
CA TYR A 96 2.68 -13.37 14.76
C TYR A 96 3.59 -14.39 14.10
N ILE A 97 4.76 -14.61 14.68
CA ILE A 97 5.81 -15.46 14.14
C ILE A 97 5.99 -16.63 15.10
N GLN A 98 5.90 -17.85 14.60
CA GLN A 98 6.00 -19.07 15.39
C GLN A 98 6.99 -20.05 14.76
N LEU A 99 7.79 -20.71 15.58
CA LEU A 99 8.56 -21.89 15.17
C LEU A 99 7.62 -23.09 15.12
N ASP A 100 7.36 -23.61 13.91
CA ASP A 100 6.38 -24.70 13.71
C ASP A 100 6.82 -26.02 14.34
N ASN A 101 8.12 -26.29 14.27
CA ASN A 101 8.70 -27.56 14.72
C ASN A 101 9.51 -27.42 16.01
N TYR A 102 9.10 -26.49 16.91
CA TYR A 102 9.85 -26.17 18.13
C TYR A 102 10.18 -27.42 18.96
N ASP A 103 9.17 -28.22 19.30
CA ASP A 103 9.39 -29.42 20.13
C ASP A 103 10.31 -30.45 19.46
N GLU A 104 10.18 -30.63 18.15
CA GLU A 104 10.99 -31.54 17.37
C GLU A 104 12.46 -31.12 17.33
N ILE A 105 12.74 -29.86 17.07
CA ILE A 105 14.10 -29.33 17.01
C ILE A 105 14.78 -29.25 18.37
N MET A 106 14.01 -29.15 19.46
CA MET A 106 14.50 -29.11 20.84
C MET A 106 14.70 -30.50 21.43
N GLN A 107 14.07 -31.55 20.87
CA GLN A 107 14.12 -32.89 21.41
C GLN A 107 15.52 -33.49 21.37
N GLY A 108 16.05 -33.85 22.55
CA GLY A 108 17.36 -34.47 22.71
C GLY A 108 18.55 -33.52 22.53
N GLN A 109 18.30 -32.22 22.55
CA GLN A 109 19.33 -31.19 22.63
C GLN A 109 19.70 -30.91 24.08
N THR A 110 20.94 -30.53 24.31
CA THR A 110 21.38 -29.96 25.60
C THR A 110 20.85 -28.54 25.76
N GLU A 111 20.74 -28.05 26.98
CA GLU A 111 20.29 -26.67 27.26
C GLU A 111 21.16 -25.61 26.54
N LYS A 112 22.46 -25.90 26.40
CA LYS A 112 23.37 -25.02 25.66
C LYS A 112 23.03 -24.97 24.17
N GLU A 113 22.76 -26.13 23.56
CA GLU A 113 22.40 -26.26 22.13
C GLU A 113 21.05 -25.57 21.84
N LYS A 114 20.06 -25.78 22.73
CA LYS A 114 18.75 -25.08 22.64
C LYS A 114 18.92 -23.57 22.67
N SER A 115 19.69 -23.06 23.65
CA SER A 115 19.93 -21.63 23.78
C SER A 115 20.66 -21.03 22.59
N MET A 116 21.65 -21.74 22.02
CA MET A 116 22.38 -21.31 20.85
C MET A 116 21.49 -21.29 19.60
N LEU A 117 20.61 -22.29 19.45
CA LEU A 117 19.68 -22.39 18.33
C LEU A 117 18.66 -21.24 18.36
N LEU A 118 18.05 -21.03 19.53
CA LEU A 118 17.09 -19.92 19.72
C LEU A 118 17.75 -18.54 19.53
N LEU A 119 18.99 -18.37 19.99
CA LEU A 119 19.73 -17.15 19.75
C LEU A 119 19.96 -16.90 18.27
N ALA A 120 20.40 -17.94 17.51
CA ALA A 120 20.63 -17.83 16.08
C ALA A 120 19.34 -17.47 15.31
N VAL A 121 18.21 -18.07 15.69
CA VAL A 121 16.89 -17.73 15.12
C VAL A 121 16.54 -16.28 15.43
N ARG A 122 16.67 -15.86 16.70
CA ARG A 122 16.34 -14.52 17.14
C ARG A 122 17.19 -13.47 16.43
N GLU A 123 18.51 -13.67 16.33
CA GLU A 123 19.40 -12.75 15.62
C GLU A 123 18.99 -12.58 14.15
N ARG A 124 18.54 -13.67 13.51
CA ARG A 124 18.07 -13.62 12.12
C ARG A 124 16.76 -12.83 11.98
N LEU A 125 15.82 -13.07 12.91
CA LEU A 125 14.55 -12.32 12.97
C LEU A 125 14.77 -10.84 13.29
N ASP A 126 15.64 -10.54 14.26
CA ASP A 126 15.97 -9.16 14.64
C ASP A 126 16.61 -8.39 13.46
N ALA A 127 17.52 -9.03 12.72
CA ALA A 127 18.13 -8.43 11.53
C ALA A 127 17.10 -8.14 10.45
N TRP A 128 16.17 -9.06 10.20
CA TRP A 128 15.08 -8.89 9.24
C TRP A 128 14.13 -7.77 9.66
N MET A 129 13.72 -7.74 10.93
CA MET A 129 12.85 -6.70 11.47
C MET A 129 13.50 -5.31 11.44
N ASN A 130 14.81 -5.23 11.73
CA ASN A 130 15.55 -3.97 11.62
C ASN A 130 15.57 -3.46 10.17
N GLY A 131 15.70 -4.36 9.19
CA GLY A 131 15.61 -4.03 7.75
C GLY A 131 14.23 -3.47 7.35
N LEU A 132 13.17 -3.94 8.01
CA LEU A 132 11.80 -3.45 7.81
C LEU A 132 11.45 -2.21 8.65
N GLY A 133 12.36 -1.74 9.54
CA GLY A 133 12.08 -0.65 10.46
C GLY A 133 11.01 -0.98 11.51
N GLY A 134 10.81 -2.28 11.78
CA GLY A 134 9.78 -2.77 12.68
C GLY A 134 10.28 -3.01 14.10
N PHE A 135 9.35 -3.37 14.97
CA PHE A 135 9.61 -3.76 16.34
C PHE A 135 9.16 -5.20 16.57
N MET A 136 9.96 -6.00 17.29
CA MET A 136 9.63 -7.39 17.61
C MET A 136 9.83 -7.67 19.10
N ARG A 137 8.96 -8.51 19.67
CA ARG A 137 9.06 -9.01 21.04
C ARG A 137 8.75 -10.50 21.07
N GLY A 138 9.56 -11.27 21.80
CA GLY A 138 9.24 -12.65 22.18
C GLY A 138 8.08 -12.68 23.18
N ILE A 139 7.11 -13.55 22.96
CA ILE A 139 5.98 -13.80 23.86
C ILE A 139 6.26 -15.07 24.69
N SER A 140 6.76 -16.09 24.01
CA SER A 140 7.16 -17.36 24.63
C SER A 140 8.39 -17.92 23.91
N GLU A 141 8.84 -19.12 24.28
CA GLU A 141 9.91 -19.80 23.59
C GLU A 141 9.43 -20.22 22.18
N GLY A 142 10.07 -19.64 21.16
CA GLY A 142 9.73 -19.91 19.76
C GLY A 142 8.56 -19.11 19.21
N GLU A 143 7.97 -18.18 19.97
CA GLU A 143 6.87 -17.32 19.54
C GLU A 143 7.23 -15.84 19.69
N PHE A 144 6.93 -15.06 18.64
CA PHE A 144 7.23 -13.63 18.59
C PHE A 144 6.04 -12.86 18.02
N VAL A 145 5.87 -11.65 18.52
CA VAL A 145 4.97 -10.65 17.94
C VAL A 145 5.82 -9.52 17.40
N ALA A 146 5.51 -9.10 16.19
CA ALA A 146 6.18 -7.97 15.56
C ALA A 146 5.17 -6.96 15.03
N LEU A 147 5.58 -5.70 15.01
CA LEU A 147 4.80 -4.56 14.50
C LEU A 147 5.62 -3.87 13.42
N ILE A 148 5.04 -3.71 12.25
CA ILE A 148 5.61 -2.97 11.11
C ILE A 148 4.55 -2.04 10.52
N ASP A 149 4.94 -1.12 9.65
CA ASP A 149 3.99 -0.35 8.87
C ASP A 149 3.54 -1.12 7.61
N ARG A 150 2.49 -0.65 6.98
CA ARG A 150 1.92 -1.27 5.77
C ARG A 150 2.93 -1.30 4.62
N LYS A 151 3.72 -0.26 4.46
CA LYS A 151 4.73 -0.16 3.40
C LYS A 151 5.79 -1.25 3.55
N SER A 152 6.29 -1.44 4.78
CA SER A 152 7.25 -2.50 5.10
C SER A 152 6.65 -3.90 4.93
N LEU A 153 5.36 -4.06 5.24
CA LEU A 153 4.65 -5.31 4.97
C LEU A 153 4.57 -5.59 3.46
N ASP A 154 4.20 -4.61 2.65
CA ASP A 154 4.12 -4.78 1.19
C ASP A 154 5.49 -5.15 0.60
N HIS A 155 6.59 -4.59 1.16
CA HIS A 155 7.95 -5.00 0.83
C HIS A 155 8.22 -6.47 1.21
N ALA A 156 7.89 -6.88 2.44
CA ALA A 156 8.06 -8.26 2.89
C ALA A 156 7.26 -9.26 2.04
N ILE A 157 6.05 -8.89 1.60
CA ILE A 157 5.23 -9.69 0.68
C ILE A 157 5.90 -9.81 -0.70
N ALA A 158 6.43 -8.72 -1.25
CA ALA A 158 7.13 -8.70 -2.53
C ALA A 158 8.36 -9.63 -2.52
N GLU A 159 9.11 -9.65 -1.40
CA GLU A 159 10.23 -10.54 -1.14
C GLU A 159 9.79 -11.95 -0.70
N LYS A 160 8.47 -12.24 -0.71
CA LYS A 160 7.87 -13.54 -0.33
C LYS A 160 8.26 -14.01 1.06
N PHE A 161 8.43 -13.06 1.99
CA PHE A 161 8.91 -13.34 3.34
C PHE A 161 10.20 -14.18 3.31
N ASP A 162 11.24 -13.67 2.69
CA ASP A 162 12.55 -14.33 2.51
C ASP A 162 13.18 -14.83 3.82
N ILE A 163 12.75 -14.27 4.95
CA ILE A 163 13.10 -14.71 6.31
C ILE A 163 12.80 -16.19 6.54
N LEU A 164 11.73 -16.73 5.94
CA LEU A 164 11.37 -18.15 6.05
C LEU A 164 12.49 -19.03 5.51
N ASP A 165 13.06 -18.67 4.37
CA ASP A 165 14.17 -19.40 3.77
C ASP A 165 15.51 -19.15 4.48
N GLN A 166 15.68 -17.96 5.06
CA GLN A 166 16.87 -17.64 5.85
C GLN A 166 16.91 -18.45 7.14
N VAL A 167 15.77 -18.58 7.84
CA VAL A 167 15.69 -19.35 9.09
C VAL A 167 15.78 -20.86 8.81
N ARG A 168 15.23 -21.34 7.69
CA ARG A 168 15.34 -22.76 7.29
C ARG A 168 16.78 -23.23 7.11
N LYS A 169 17.75 -22.33 6.90
CA LYS A 169 19.18 -22.66 6.84
C LYS A 169 19.80 -22.91 8.21
N ILE A 170 19.10 -22.55 9.29
CA ILE A 170 19.49 -22.86 10.65
C ILE A 170 19.07 -24.29 10.94
N VAL A 171 20.02 -25.10 11.33
CA VAL A 171 19.79 -26.55 11.64
C VAL A 171 20.22 -26.85 13.06
N ASN A 172 19.53 -27.76 13.71
CA ASN A 172 19.94 -28.25 15.02
C ASN A 172 21.15 -29.26 14.92
N SER A 173 21.64 -29.75 16.03
CA SER A 173 22.78 -30.68 16.05
C SER A 173 22.52 -32.03 15.32
N LYS A 174 21.25 -32.34 15.02
CA LYS A 174 20.82 -33.52 14.26
C LYS A 174 20.61 -33.24 12.76
N GLY A 175 20.86 -31.99 12.32
CA GLY A 175 20.65 -31.57 10.94
C GLY A 175 19.20 -31.26 10.58
N LEU A 176 18.28 -31.14 11.56
CA LEU A 176 16.89 -30.76 11.31
C LEU A 176 16.80 -29.23 11.14
N PRO A 177 16.20 -28.72 10.04
CA PRO A 177 16.05 -27.32 9.81
C PRO A 177 14.94 -26.70 10.69
N VAL A 178 15.12 -25.46 11.07
CA VAL A 178 14.07 -24.67 11.72
C VAL A 178 13.04 -24.22 10.70
N THR A 179 11.76 -24.35 11.03
CA THR A 179 10.66 -23.85 10.20
C THR A 179 9.83 -22.81 10.95
N LEU A 180 9.36 -21.80 10.21
CA LEU A 180 8.55 -20.71 10.74
C LEU A 180 7.20 -20.62 10.02
N SER A 181 6.17 -20.26 10.78
CA SER A 181 4.91 -19.72 10.28
C SER A 181 4.76 -18.26 10.67
N ILE A 182 4.17 -17.47 9.79
CA ILE A 182 3.88 -16.06 10.02
C ILE A 182 2.39 -15.84 9.82
N GLY A 183 1.68 -15.52 10.91
CA GLY A 183 0.33 -14.99 10.89
C GLY A 183 0.35 -13.49 10.72
N LEU A 184 -0.64 -12.92 10.01
CA LEU A 184 -0.73 -11.51 9.69
C LEU A 184 -2.09 -10.96 10.09
N SER A 185 -2.09 -9.83 10.81
CA SER A 185 -3.28 -9.01 11.06
C SER A 185 -3.00 -7.57 10.65
N LEU A 186 -3.92 -6.98 9.88
CA LEU A 186 -3.83 -5.60 9.41
C LEU A 186 -4.76 -4.72 10.24
N ALA A 187 -4.27 -3.58 10.68
CA ALA A 187 -5.13 -2.53 11.20
C ALA A 187 -6.11 -2.10 10.09
N GLY A 188 -7.38 -2.48 10.25
CA GLY A 188 -8.47 -2.01 9.41
C GLY A 188 -8.78 -0.52 9.66
N GLU A 189 -10.02 -0.11 9.39
CA GLU A 189 -10.53 1.20 9.84
C GLU A 189 -10.76 1.23 11.37
N GLN A 190 -10.64 0.09 12.00
CA GLN A 190 -10.82 -0.18 13.43
C GLN A 190 -9.52 0.05 14.20
N SER A 191 -9.62 0.29 15.50
CA SER A 191 -8.49 0.68 16.35
C SER A 191 -7.48 -0.46 16.56
N LEU A 192 -6.23 -0.12 16.90
CA LEU A 192 -5.16 -1.07 17.27
C LEU A 192 -5.54 -2.08 18.37
N LYS A 193 -6.61 -1.82 19.12
CA LYS A 193 -7.12 -2.73 20.17
C LYS A 193 -7.71 -4.02 19.62
N GLU A 194 -8.22 -3.99 18.38
CA GLU A 194 -8.89 -5.15 17.75
C GLU A 194 -7.91 -6.04 16.96
N LEU A 195 -6.64 -5.62 16.85
CA LEU A 195 -5.60 -6.42 16.19
C LEU A 195 -5.10 -7.59 17.06
N GLY A 196 -5.43 -7.60 18.35
CA GLY A 196 -4.92 -8.57 19.32
C GLY A 196 -5.96 -9.61 19.78
N GLU A 197 -7.20 -9.58 19.27
CA GLU A 197 -8.23 -10.59 19.49
C GLU A 197 -8.26 -11.60 18.34
#